data_1ada2e0ed0aa1336d41adb23ca8e53ff
#
_entry.id   1ada2e0ed0aa1336d41adb23ca8e53ff
#
_cell.length_a   1.000
_cell.length_b   1.000
_cell.length_c   1.000
_cell.angle_alpha   90.00
_cell.angle_beta   90.00
_cell.angle_gamma   90.00
#
_symmetry.space_group_name_H-M   'P 1'
#
loop_
_entity.id
_entity.type
_entity.pdbx_description
1 polymer ?
#
loop_
_entity_poly.entity_id
_entity_poly.type
_entity_poly.pdbx_seq_one_letter_code
_entity_poly.pdbx_strand_id
1 'polypeptide(L)'
;MLPVYKKMHMRPTTLLRISVIAMGVLNLMRWDGTTMRAATVLGIEAGSLWQTILPIQACGIVLALAVAVLNGIIEQKRGAGLNGKLAQEATHLNSVEEAAAEAESANNELARPKLFVFNIILTIAVIALLIKDIFPSYVPFMIGVAIAILVNYPGAKMQKKIINLHSGPALMMCSTLMGAAVLMGILVKDIEGVNSVITCMSNLISSILPAALGQHLPLVIGILSVPLALAFDTDSYFYGMLPVMIGIGEGFGVGAMPIAVAMVVCRNCATFISPMVPATLLGVGLADVDIKDHIKNSFLWVWAFSIICMLVGVIVGIIPL
;
A
#
# COMPACT_ATOMS: atom_id res chain seq x y z
N MET A 1 -14.04 -13.73 5.59
CA MET A 1 -13.85 -12.99 6.86
C MET A 1 -15.10 -12.22 7.28
N LEU A 2 -15.70 -11.37 6.42
CA LEU A 2 -16.88 -10.57 6.79
C LEU A 2 -18.05 -11.40 7.35
N PRO A 3 -18.46 -12.54 6.76
CA PRO A 3 -19.52 -13.38 7.34
C PRO A 3 -19.23 -13.85 8.77
N VAL A 4 -17.96 -14.19 9.06
CA VAL A 4 -17.52 -14.59 10.40
C VAL A 4 -17.65 -13.42 11.37
N TYR A 5 -17.24 -12.21 10.98
CA TYR A 5 -17.38 -11.00 11.79
C TYR A 5 -18.84 -10.68 12.10
N LYS A 6 -19.72 -10.79 11.09
CA LYS A 6 -21.18 -10.61 11.27
C LYS A 6 -21.78 -11.65 12.24
N LYS A 7 -21.42 -12.93 12.09
CA LYS A 7 -21.85 -14.00 13.02
C LYS A 7 -21.37 -13.78 14.47
N MET A 8 -20.21 -13.19 14.64
CA MET A 8 -19.63 -12.87 15.95
C MET A 8 -20.06 -11.51 16.49
N HIS A 9 -20.96 -10.80 15.83
CA HIS A 9 -21.40 -9.43 16.18
C HIS A 9 -20.27 -8.42 16.33
N MET A 10 -19.14 -8.67 15.64
CA MET A 10 -18.01 -7.75 15.55
C MET A 10 -18.29 -6.67 14.50
N ARG A 11 -17.78 -5.47 14.73
CA ARG A 11 -17.99 -4.34 13.80
C ARG A 11 -17.22 -4.55 12.49
N PRO A 12 -17.86 -4.39 11.33
CA PRO A 12 -17.18 -4.39 10.03
C PRO A 12 -16.08 -3.31 9.93
N THR A 13 -16.27 -2.16 10.60
CA THR A 13 -15.25 -1.09 10.67
C THR A 13 -13.98 -1.53 11.38
N THR A 14 -14.07 -2.42 12.39
CA THR A 14 -12.91 -3.00 13.08
C THR A 14 -12.16 -3.96 12.15
N LEU A 15 -12.89 -4.78 11.37
CA LEU A 15 -12.29 -5.63 10.35
C LEU A 15 -11.51 -4.81 9.33
N LEU A 16 -12.13 -3.75 8.78
CA LEU A 16 -11.49 -2.86 7.82
C LEU A 16 -10.22 -2.21 8.41
N ARG A 17 -10.29 -1.72 9.64
CA ARG A 17 -9.14 -1.12 10.33
C ARG A 17 -7.97 -2.08 10.44
N ILE A 18 -8.19 -3.30 10.89
CA ILE A 18 -7.14 -4.33 11.00
C ILE A 18 -6.57 -4.65 9.63
N SER A 19 -7.44 -4.83 8.63
CA SER A 19 -7.04 -5.14 7.26
C SER A 19 -6.19 -4.02 6.64
N VAL A 20 -6.58 -2.76 6.83
CA VAL A 20 -5.87 -1.59 6.31
C VAL A 20 -4.46 -1.48 6.90
N ILE A 21 -4.31 -1.66 8.23
CA ILE A 21 -3.01 -1.61 8.90
C ILE A 21 -2.13 -2.77 8.43
N ALA A 22 -2.68 -3.98 8.34
CA ALA A 22 -1.94 -5.14 7.84
C ALA A 22 -1.49 -4.95 6.38
N MET A 23 -2.39 -4.49 5.51
CA MET A 23 -2.08 -4.22 4.10
C MET A 23 -1.07 -3.08 3.94
N GLY A 24 -1.15 -2.03 4.77
CA GLY A 24 -0.22 -0.92 4.76
C GLY A 24 1.23 -1.36 5.00
N VAL A 25 1.46 -2.34 5.86
CA VAL A 25 2.80 -2.90 6.12
C VAL A 25 3.19 -3.96 5.11
N LEU A 26 2.27 -4.84 4.74
CA LEU A 26 2.56 -5.92 3.78
C LEU A 26 2.85 -5.37 2.38
N ASN A 27 2.30 -4.21 2.04
CA ASN A 27 2.57 -3.53 0.78
C ASN A 27 3.93 -2.81 0.72
N LEU A 28 4.73 -2.80 1.78
CA LEU A 28 6.11 -2.28 1.73
C LEU A 28 7.06 -3.26 1.02
N MET A 29 6.66 -3.79 -0.11
CA MET A 29 7.44 -4.76 -0.90
C MET A 29 8.16 -4.06 -2.07
N ARG A 30 9.25 -4.68 -2.58
CA ARG A 30 10.02 -4.15 -3.71
C ARG A 30 9.20 -3.98 -5.00
N TRP A 31 8.13 -4.74 -5.15
CA TRP A 31 7.22 -4.67 -6.31
C TRP A 31 5.95 -3.87 -6.03
N ASP A 32 5.83 -3.28 -4.85
CA ASP A 32 4.69 -2.42 -4.54
C ASP A 32 4.77 -1.10 -5.28
N GLY A 33 3.59 -0.58 -5.63
CA GLY A 33 3.49 0.65 -6.39
C GLY A 33 4.12 1.87 -5.72
N THR A 34 4.04 1.98 -4.40
CA THR A 34 4.62 3.09 -3.64
C THR A 34 6.15 3.03 -3.64
N THR A 35 6.71 1.85 -3.37
CA THR A 35 8.16 1.60 -3.37
C THR A 35 8.76 1.83 -4.76
N MET A 36 8.09 1.33 -5.81
CA MET A 36 8.55 1.52 -7.19
C MET A 36 8.55 2.98 -7.62
N ARG A 37 7.52 3.76 -7.26
CA ARG A 37 7.44 5.19 -7.57
C ARG A 37 8.57 5.98 -6.90
N ALA A 38 8.76 5.76 -5.60
CA ALA A 38 9.83 6.41 -4.85
C ALA A 38 11.22 6.04 -5.40
N ALA A 39 11.46 4.78 -5.73
CA ALA A 39 12.70 4.32 -6.33
C ALA A 39 12.94 4.97 -7.70
N THR A 40 11.88 5.14 -8.52
CA THR A 40 11.96 5.83 -9.81
C THR A 40 12.37 7.30 -9.63
N VAL A 41 11.80 7.99 -8.64
CA VAL A 41 12.17 9.39 -8.33
C VAL A 41 13.61 9.49 -7.84
N LEU A 42 14.07 8.54 -7.04
CA LEU A 42 15.46 8.48 -6.56
C LEU A 42 16.47 8.05 -7.64
N GLY A 43 16.01 7.53 -8.77
CA GLY A 43 16.88 6.96 -9.81
C GLY A 43 17.61 5.68 -9.39
N ILE A 44 17.04 4.91 -8.45
CA ILE A 44 17.61 3.66 -7.92
C ILE A 44 16.71 2.46 -8.21
N GLU A 45 17.24 1.24 -8.03
CA GLU A 45 16.42 0.04 -8.10
C GLU A 45 15.47 -0.07 -6.88
N ALA A 46 14.23 -0.50 -7.12
CA ALA A 46 13.25 -0.69 -6.07
C ALA A 46 13.70 -1.74 -5.03
N GLY A 47 14.55 -2.70 -5.41
CA GLY A 47 15.17 -3.65 -4.51
C GLY A 47 16.05 -3.00 -3.45
N SER A 48 16.88 -2.03 -3.83
CA SER A 48 17.78 -1.30 -2.92
C SER A 48 16.99 -0.46 -1.91
N LEU A 49 15.94 0.23 -2.37
CA LEU A 49 15.05 0.97 -1.47
C LEU A 49 14.34 0.03 -0.49
N TRP A 50 13.82 -1.11 -0.99
CA TRP A 50 13.15 -2.09 -0.15
C TRP A 50 14.07 -2.70 0.91
N GLN A 51 15.33 -3.03 0.58
CA GLN A 51 16.30 -3.54 1.55
C GLN A 51 16.50 -2.56 2.71
N THR A 52 16.51 -1.26 2.44
CA THR A 52 16.56 -0.21 3.48
C THR A 52 15.29 -0.19 4.34
N ILE A 53 14.11 -0.42 3.74
CA ILE A 53 12.82 -0.43 4.45
C ILE A 53 12.59 -1.74 5.23
N LEU A 54 13.24 -2.85 4.85
CA LEU A 54 12.99 -4.19 5.37
C LEU A 54 12.95 -4.30 6.91
N PRO A 55 13.87 -3.69 7.68
CA PRO A 55 13.80 -3.73 9.14
C PRO A 55 12.54 -3.07 9.69
N ILE A 56 12.11 -1.95 9.08
CA ILE A 56 10.88 -1.24 9.48
C ILE A 56 9.66 -2.10 9.15
N GLN A 57 9.65 -2.75 7.98
CA GLN A 57 8.59 -3.67 7.58
C GLN A 57 8.46 -4.85 8.54
N ALA A 58 9.57 -5.49 8.91
CA ALA A 58 9.57 -6.63 9.84
C ALA A 58 8.98 -6.25 11.20
N CYS A 59 9.43 -5.14 11.78
CA CYS A 59 8.86 -4.60 13.02
C CYS A 59 7.38 -4.19 12.85
N GLY A 60 7.06 -3.60 11.72
CA GLY A 60 5.68 -3.19 11.39
C GLY A 60 4.71 -4.37 11.33
N ILE A 61 5.14 -5.53 10.80
CA ILE A 61 4.30 -6.76 10.80
C ILE A 61 3.99 -7.20 12.24
N VAL A 62 4.99 -7.21 13.12
CA VAL A 62 4.79 -7.56 14.54
C VAL A 62 3.84 -6.57 15.21
N LEU A 63 4.02 -5.28 14.95
CA LEU A 63 3.12 -4.24 15.46
C LEU A 63 1.69 -4.38 14.91
N ALA A 64 1.53 -4.71 13.63
CA ALA A 64 0.21 -4.94 13.02
C ALA A 64 -0.52 -6.13 13.67
N LEU A 65 0.20 -7.21 13.97
CA LEU A 65 -0.35 -8.34 14.74
C LEU A 65 -0.76 -7.91 16.15
N ALA A 66 0.06 -7.12 16.84
CA ALA A 66 -0.30 -6.58 18.16
C ALA A 66 -1.56 -5.71 18.09
N VAL A 67 -1.68 -4.84 17.09
CA VAL A 67 -2.88 -4.02 16.87
C VAL A 67 -4.09 -4.89 16.57
N ALA A 68 -3.95 -5.97 15.80
CA ALA A 68 -5.04 -6.92 15.55
C ALA A 68 -5.53 -7.57 16.85
N VAL A 69 -4.62 -8.02 17.72
CA VAL A 69 -4.95 -8.58 19.03
C VAL A 69 -5.64 -7.55 19.92
N LEU A 70 -5.11 -6.31 19.98
CA LEU A 70 -5.74 -5.22 20.75
C LEU A 70 -7.16 -4.93 20.28
N ASN A 71 -7.40 -4.86 18.98
CA ASN A 71 -8.74 -4.68 18.43
C ASN A 71 -9.66 -5.87 18.74
N GLY A 72 -9.14 -7.11 18.73
CA GLY A 72 -9.86 -8.30 19.17
C GLY A 72 -10.31 -8.20 20.63
N ILE A 73 -9.42 -7.78 21.53
CA ILE A 73 -9.72 -7.56 22.96
C ILE A 73 -10.77 -6.46 23.14
N ILE A 74 -10.69 -5.38 22.35
CA ILE A 74 -11.68 -4.29 22.40
C ILE A 74 -13.07 -4.80 22.00
N GLU A 75 -13.17 -5.59 20.93
CA GLU A 75 -14.45 -6.19 20.51
C GLU A 75 -14.97 -7.22 21.56
N GLN A 76 -14.09 -8.02 22.15
CA GLN A 76 -14.45 -8.96 23.21
C GLN A 76 -15.00 -8.24 24.46
N LYS A 77 -14.38 -7.15 24.91
CA LYS A 77 -14.87 -6.33 26.03
C LYS A 77 -16.24 -5.72 25.75
N ARG A 78 -16.56 -5.50 24.49
CA ARG A 78 -17.88 -5.02 24.04
C ARG A 78 -18.97 -6.12 24.09
N GLY A 79 -18.59 -7.37 24.32
CA GLY A 79 -19.52 -8.52 24.34
C GLY A 79 -19.68 -9.18 22.96
N ALA A 80 -18.87 -8.82 21.98
CA ALA A 80 -18.77 -9.52 20.69
C ALA A 80 -17.81 -10.72 20.79
N GLY A 81 -17.96 -11.71 19.91
CA GLY A 81 -17.10 -12.90 19.85
C GLY A 81 -17.90 -14.19 20.05
N LEU A 82 -17.23 -15.36 19.90
CA LEU A 82 -17.86 -16.68 19.94
C LEU A 82 -18.68 -16.96 21.23
N ASN A 83 -18.23 -16.43 22.36
CA ASN A 83 -18.89 -16.59 23.69
C ASN A 83 -19.51 -15.27 24.19
N GLY A 84 -19.68 -14.29 23.31
CA GLY A 84 -20.21 -12.97 23.67
C GLY A 84 -21.73 -13.01 23.87
N LYS A 85 -22.25 -12.20 24.82
CA LYS A 85 -23.68 -12.07 25.08
C LYS A 85 -24.48 -11.69 23.82
N LEU A 86 -23.88 -10.92 22.90
CA LEU A 86 -24.50 -10.50 21.65
C LEU A 86 -24.64 -11.64 20.63
N ALA A 87 -23.78 -12.66 20.69
CA ALA A 87 -23.84 -13.82 19.78
C ALA A 87 -24.94 -14.82 20.17
N GLN A 88 -25.32 -14.86 21.46
CA GLN A 88 -26.36 -15.76 21.97
C GLN A 88 -27.78 -15.31 21.62
N GLU A 89 -27.99 -14.01 21.37
CA GLU A 89 -29.31 -13.45 21.05
C GLU A 89 -29.67 -13.57 19.54
N ALA A 90 -28.73 -13.91 18.66
CA ALA A 90 -28.90 -13.84 17.21
C ALA A 90 -29.01 -15.19 16.50
N THR A 91 -29.70 -16.16 17.04
CA THR A 91 -29.91 -17.49 16.43
C THR A 91 -30.82 -17.47 15.17
N HIS A 92 -31.24 -16.31 14.69
CA HIS A 92 -32.12 -16.16 13.55
C HIS A 92 -31.62 -15.22 12.45
N LEU A 93 -30.60 -15.62 11.65
CA LEU A 93 -30.34 -14.96 10.37
C LEU A 93 -29.70 -15.93 9.36
N ASN A 94 -30.55 -16.57 8.56
CA ASN A 94 -30.17 -17.49 7.46
C ASN A 94 -29.76 -16.77 6.16
N SER A 95 -29.60 -15.45 6.15
CA SER A 95 -29.43 -14.66 4.91
C SER A 95 -27.97 -14.45 4.44
N VAL A 96 -26.98 -15.04 5.11
CA VAL A 96 -25.55 -14.84 4.77
C VAL A 96 -25.00 -15.93 3.84
N GLU A 97 -25.67 -17.06 3.74
CA GLU A 97 -25.28 -18.15 2.82
C GLU A 97 -25.60 -17.84 1.35
N GLU A 98 -26.66 -17.06 1.08
CA GLU A 98 -27.06 -16.69 -0.30
C GLU A 98 -26.07 -15.70 -0.93
N ALA A 99 -25.57 -14.71 -0.22
CA ALA A 99 -24.59 -13.75 -0.72
C ALA A 99 -23.20 -14.38 -0.98
N ALA A 100 -22.84 -15.42 -0.23
CA ALA A 100 -21.61 -16.18 -0.46
C ALA A 100 -21.73 -17.09 -1.70
N ALA A 101 -22.90 -17.67 -1.92
CA ALA A 101 -23.20 -18.54 -3.06
C ALA A 101 -23.22 -17.78 -4.40
N GLU A 102 -23.72 -16.53 -4.42
CA GLU A 102 -23.70 -15.67 -5.61
C GLU A 102 -22.27 -15.25 -6.01
N ALA A 103 -21.39 -14.97 -5.04
CA ALA A 103 -20.00 -14.67 -5.31
C ALA A 103 -19.20 -15.89 -5.80
N GLU A 104 -19.54 -17.10 -5.36
CA GLU A 104 -18.94 -18.35 -5.86
C GLU A 104 -19.38 -18.69 -7.27
N SER A 105 -20.64 -18.45 -7.66
CA SER A 105 -21.15 -18.81 -8.97
C SER A 105 -20.54 -17.99 -10.11
N ALA A 106 -20.23 -16.73 -9.88
CA ALA A 106 -19.59 -15.86 -10.88
C ALA A 106 -18.12 -16.24 -11.19
N ASN A 107 -17.46 -16.98 -10.30
CA ASN A 107 -16.03 -17.31 -10.40
C ASN A 107 -15.75 -18.73 -10.94
N ASN A 108 -16.79 -19.56 -11.15
CA ASN A 108 -16.63 -20.98 -11.47
C ASN A 108 -16.02 -21.24 -12.87
N GLU A 109 -16.25 -20.36 -13.85
CA GLU A 109 -15.76 -20.57 -15.22
C GLU A 109 -14.21 -20.43 -15.32
N LEU A 110 -13.61 -19.62 -14.45
CA LEU A 110 -12.17 -19.35 -14.42
C LEU A 110 -11.43 -20.18 -13.35
N ALA A 111 -12.15 -20.78 -12.42
CA ALA A 111 -11.55 -21.56 -11.33
C ALA A 111 -10.91 -22.86 -11.87
N ARG A 112 -9.71 -23.18 -11.37
CA ARG A 112 -8.92 -24.37 -11.71
C ARG A 112 -8.52 -25.14 -10.45
N PRO A 113 -9.49 -25.76 -9.72
CA PRO A 113 -9.20 -26.40 -8.44
C PRO A 113 -8.18 -27.55 -8.55
N LYS A 114 -8.14 -28.24 -9.68
CA LYS A 114 -7.16 -29.32 -9.95
C LYS A 114 -5.72 -28.83 -10.04
N LEU A 115 -5.51 -27.57 -10.41
CA LEU A 115 -4.19 -26.94 -10.56
C LEU A 115 -3.81 -26.06 -9.34
N PHE A 116 -4.59 -26.14 -8.26
CA PHE A 116 -4.37 -25.32 -7.05
C PHE A 116 -2.97 -25.49 -6.48
N VAL A 117 -2.51 -26.73 -6.30
CA VAL A 117 -1.15 -27.02 -5.76
C VAL A 117 -0.07 -26.50 -6.71
N PHE A 118 -0.24 -26.69 -8.03
CA PHE A 118 0.69 -26.15 -9.01
C PHE A 118 0.77 -24.62 -8.93
N ASN A 119 -0.35 -23.93 -8.83
CA ASN A 119 -0.39 -22.48 -8.74
C ASN A 119 0.26 -21.97 -7.46
N ILE A 120 0.10 -22.67 -6.32
CA ILE A 120 0.82 -22.34 -5.08
C ILE A 120 2.33 -22.48 -5.27
N ILE A 121 2.79 -23.59 -5.82
CA ILE A 121 4.22 -23.83 -6.06
C ILE A 121 4.79 -22.76 -7.00
N LEU A 122 4.10 -22.44 -8.07
CA LEU A 122 4.50 -21.40 -9.01
C LEU A 122 4.60 -20.03 -8.33
N THR A 123 3.60 -19.68 -7.51
CA THR A 123 3.59 -18.42 -6.76
C THR A 123 4.78 -18.35 -5.79
N ILE A 124 5.03 -19.42 -5.03
CA ILE A 124 6.19 -19.50 -4.12
C ILE A 124 7.50 -19.38 -4.89
N ALA A 125 7.62 -20.04 -6.05
CA ALA A 125 8.81 -19.97 -6.88
C ALA A 125 9.05 -18.54 -7.40
N VAL A 126 8.02 -17.84 -7.87
CA VAL A 126 8.12 -16.43 -8.30
C VAL A 126 8.54 -15.54 -7.13
N ILE A 127 7.92 -15.71 -5.96
CA ILE A 127 8.28 -14.94 -4.76
C ILE A 127 9.74 -15.21 -4.34
N ALA A 128 10.18 -16.47 -4.38
CA ALA A 128 11.56 -16.84 -4.05
C ALA A 128 12.57 -16.20 -5.03
N LEU A 129 12.26 -16.18 -6.32
CA LEU A 129 13.09 -15.49 -7.33
C LEU A 129 13.14 -13.97 -7.09
N LEU A 130 12.02 -13.36 -6.70
CA LEU A 130 11.95 -11.95 -6.36
C LEU A 130 12.80 -11.62 -5.12
N ILE A 131 12.76 -12.46 -4.08
CA ILE A 131 13.53 -12.25 -2.84
C ILE A 131 15.04 -12.41 -3.09
N LYS A 132 15.44 -13.36 -3.95
CA LYS A 132 16.86 -13.59 -4.28
C LYS A 132 17.51 -12.46 -5.09
N ASP A 133 16.71 -11.56 -5.65
CA ASP A 133 17.16 -10.38 -6.41
C ASP A 133 18.17 -10.68 -7.54
N ILE A 134 18.02 -11.83 -8.20
CA ILE A 134 18.91 -12.26 -9.29
C ILE A 134 18.55 -11.54 -10.59
N PHE A 135 17.27 -11.20 -10.76
CA PHE A 135 16.72 -10.55 -11.93
C PHE A 135 15.89 -9.32 -11.55
N PRO A 136 15.81 -8.31 -12.46
CA PRO A 136 14.84 -7.23 -12.28
C PRO A 136 13.43 -7.77 -12.02
N SER A 137 12.66 -7.10 -11.16
CA SER A 137 11.36 -7.62 -10.65
C SER A 137 10.36 -8.02 -11.74
N TYR A 138 10.40 -7.37 -12.90
CA TYR A 138 9.47 -7.68 -14.00
C TYR A 138 9.74 -9.05 -14.63
N VAL A 139 10.97 -9.55 -14.62
CA VAL A 139 11.34 -10.83 -15.27
C VAL A 139 10.67 -12.04 -14.57
N PRO A 140 10.77 -12.23 -13.25
CA PRO A 140 10.04 -13.30 -12.56
C PRO A 140 8.52 -13.22 -12.75
N PHE A 141 7.95 -12.01 -12.77
CA PHE A 141 6.52 -11.84 -13.03
C PHE A 141 6.14 -12.23 -14.45
N MET A 142 6.90 -11.82 -15.47
CA MET A 142 6.65 -12.20 -16.86
C MET A 142 6.70 -13.71 -17.06
N ILE A 143 7.72 -14.37 -16.53
CA ILE A 143 7.88 -15.83 -16.60
C ILE A 143 6.72 -16.51 -15.85
N GLY A 144 6.40 -16.07 -14.64
CA GLY A 144 5.32 -16.62 -13.83
C GLY A 144 3.96 -16.51 -14.52
N VAL A 145 3.64 -15.33 -15.08
CA VAL A 145 2.40 -15.11 -15.82
C VAL A 145 2.33 -15.97 -17.10
N ALA A 146 3.43 -16.06 -17.86
CA ALA A 146 3.49 -16.88 -19.06
C ALA A 146 3.21 -18.37 -18.74
N ILE A 147 3.88 -18.91 -17.71
CA ILE A 147 3.66 -20.29 -17.27
C ILE A 147 2.22 -20.46 -16.74
N ALA A 148 1.72 -19.53 -15.93
CA ALA A 148 0.37 -19.58 -15.38
C ALA A 148 -0.69 -19.61 -16.48
N ILE A 149 -0.58 -18.76 -17.49
CA ILE A 149 -1.53 -18.69 -18.60
C ILE A 149 -1.50 -19.97 -19.45
N LEU A 150 -0.31 -20.47 -19.77
CA LEU A 150 -0.15 -21.68 -20.61
C LEU A 150 -0.71 -22.92 -19.91
N VAL A 151 -0.46 -23.07 -18.62
CA VAL A 151 -0.85 -24.28 -17.86
C VAL A 151 -2.33 -24.23 -17.44
N ASN A 152 -2.80 -23.09 -16.93
CA ASN A 152 -4.18 -22.98 -16.43
C ASN A 152 -5.21 -22.84 -17.57
N TYR A 153 -4.82 -22.24 -18.69
CA TYR A 153 -5.73 -21.91 -19.78
C TYR A 153 -5.18 -22.39 -21.14
N PRO A 154 -5.15 -23.72 -21.37
CA PRO A 154 -4.70 -24.28 -22.65
C PRO A 154 -5.72 -23.94 -23.75
N GLY A 155 -5.34 -23.02 -24.64
CA GLY A 155 -6.17 -22.62 -25.78
C GLY A 155 -6.17 -21.11 -26.01
N ALA A 156 -5.83 -20.69 -27.23
CA ALA A 156 -5.65 -19.29 -27.61
C ALA A 156 -6.88 -18.41 -27.34
N LYS A 157 -8.10 -18.94 -27.49
CA LYS A 157 -9.35 -18.21 -27.24
C LYS A 157 -9.49 -17.85 -25.75
N MET A 158 -9.20 -18.81 -24.84
CA MET A 158 -9.31 -18.59 -23.41
C MET A 158 -8.18 -17.66 -22.91
N GLN A 159 -6.96 -17.86 -23.41
CA GLN A 159 -5.82 -16.96 -23.12
C GLN A 159 -6.14 -15.53 -23.52
N LYS A 160 -6.70 -15.31 -24.72
CA LYS A 160 -7.12 -13.99 -25.17
C LYS A 160 -8.22 -13.41 -24.27
N LYS A 161 -9.19 -14.23 -23.83
CA LYS A 161 -10.24 -13.79 -22.87
C LYS A 161 -9.63 -13.29 -21.57
N ILE A 162 -8.67 -14.04 -20.98
CA ILE A 162 -8.00 -13.69 -19.74
C ILE A 162 -7.17 -12.41 -19.91
N ILE A 163 -6.37 -12.32 -20.97
CA ILE A 163 -5.56 -11.12 -21.25
C ILE A 163 -6.46 -9.89 -21.41
N ASN A 164 -7.54 -9.99 -22.18
CA ASN A 164 -8.46 -8.89 -22.38
C ASN A 164 -9.17 -8.47 -21.09
N LEU A 165 -9.47 -9.40 -20.19
CA LEU A 165 -10.10 -9.10 -18.89
C LEU A 165 -9.20 -8.18 -18.02
N HIS A 166 -7.88 -8.34 -18.11
CA HIS A 166 -6.90 -7.59 -17.35
C HIS A 166 -6.23 -6.43 -18.12
N SER A 167 -6.52 -6.28 -19.40
CA SER A 167 -5.88 -5.26 -20.26
C SER A 167 -6.25 -3.83 -19.86
N GLY A 168 -7.51 -3.58 -19.45
CA GLY A 168 -7.95 -2.26 -19.05
C GLY A 168 -7.13 -1.67 -17.90
N PRO A 169 -7.07 -2.33 -16.74
CA PRO A 169 -6.20 -1.90 -15.64
C PRO A 169 -4.72 -1.75 -16.02
N ALA A 170 -4.19 -2.66 -16.84
CA ALA A 170 -2.80 -2.59 -17.30
C ALA A 170 -2.53 -1.34 -18.16
N LEU A 171 -3.42 -1.05 -19.13
CA LEU A 171 -3.31 0.15 -19.96
C LEU A 171 -3.46 1.43 -19.14
N MET A 172 -4.35 1.44 -18.15
CA MET A 172 -4.50 2.58 -17.25
C MET A 172 -3.21 2.85 -16.47
N MET A 173 -2.58 1.80 -15.90
CA MET A 173 -1.28 1.95 -15.22
C MET A 173 -0.19 2.46 -16.17
N CYS A 174 -0.07 1.91 -17.36
CA CYS A 174 0.91 2.37 -18.35
C CYS A 174 0.70 3.85 -18.70
N SER A 175 -0.54 4.26 -18.94
CA SER A 175 -0.88 5.65 -19.26
C SER A 175 -0.52 6.60 -18.12
N THR A 176 -0.80 6.22 -16.88
CA THR A 176 -0.45 7.00 -15.68
C THR A 176 1.05 7.14 -15.54
N LEU A 177 1.81 6.05 -15.71
CA LEU A 177 3.27 6.08 -15.63
C LEU A 177 3.89 6.95 -16.74
N MET A 178 3.35 6.90 -17.96
CA MET A 178 3.81 7.77 -19.06
C MET A 178 3.52 9.25 -18.75
N GLY A 179 2.32 9.57 -18.25
CA GLY A 179 1.97 10.92 -17.80
C GLY A 179 2.89 11.42 -16.68
N ALA A 180 3.15 10.58 -15.69
CA ALA A 180 4.08 10.87 -14.60
C ALA A 180 5.52 11.11 -15.10
N ALA A 181 5.99 10.33 -16.06
CA ALA A 181 7.32 10.51 -16.65
C ALA A 181 7.45 11.86 -17.38
N VAL A 182 6.41 12.28 -18.09
CA VAL A 182 6.36 13.61 -18.72
C VAL A 182 6.39 14.72 -17.67
N LEU A 183 5.56 14.60 -16.62
CA LEU A 183 5.54 15.55 -15.51
C LEU A 183 6.91 15.68 -14.84
N MET A 184 7.53 14.54 -14.51
CA MET A 184 8.89 14.49 -13.93
C MET A 184 9.92 15.14 -14.86
N GLY A 185 9.85 14.86 -16.16
CA GLY A 185 10.75 15.48 -17.13
C GLY A 185 10.64 17.01 -17.16
N ILE A 186 9.44 17.56 -17.01
CA ILE A 186 9.20 19.02 -16.95
C ILE A 186 9.68 19.61 -15.62
N LEU A 187 9.43 18.92 -14.51
CA LEU A 187 9.71 19.45 -13.17
C LEU A 187 11.20 19.39 -12.81
N VAL A 188 11.89 18.31 -13.18
CA VAL A 188 13.25 17.99 -12.72
C VAL A 188 14.32 18.50 -13.68
N LYS A 189 14.01 18.63 -14.99
CA LYS A 189 15.02 18.94 -15.99
C LYS A 189 15.49 20.39 -15.90
N ASP A 190 16.78 20.58 -15.66
CA ASP A 190 17.43 21.87 -15.82
C ASP A 190 17.62 22.18 -17.33
N ILE A 191 17.39 23.42 -17.70
CA ILE A 191 17.67 23.96 -19.02
C ILE A 191 18.84 24.94 -18.87
N GLU A 192 19.77 24.98 -19.82
CA GLU A 192 20.91 25.88 -19.74
C GLU A 192 20.50 27.31 -19.34
N GLY A 193 21.00 27.78 -18.20
CA GLY A 193 20.73 29.10 -17.66
C GLY A 193 19.41 29.26 -16.88
N VAL A 194 18.61 28.21 -16.76
CA VAL A 194 17.33 28.25 -16.01
C VAL A 194 17.25 27.04 -15.07
N ASN A 195 17.11 27.31 -13.77
CA ASN A 195 16.89 26.27 -12.78
C ASN A 195 15.59 25.51 -13.04
N SER A 196 15.56 24.22 -12.75
CA SER A 196 14.33 23.43 -12.82
C SER A 196 13.24 23.97 -11.89
N VAL A 197 11.99 23.65 -12.20
CA VAL A 197 10.84 24.06 -11.37
C VAL A 197 11.02 23.56 -9.94
N ILE A 198 11.51 22.34 -9.76
CA ILE A 198 11.78 21.77 -8.43
C ILE A 198 12.84 22.57 -7.69
N THR A 199 13.93 22.94 -8.33
CA THR A 199 14.99 23.76 -7.73
C THR A 199 14.44 25.12 -7.28
N CYS A 200 13.64 25.78 -8.11
CA CYS A 200 13.01 27.06 -7.75
C CYS A 200 12.03 26.91 -6.57
N MET A 201 11.19 25.88 -6.59
CA MET A 201 10.25 25.59 -5.49
C MET A 201 10.98 25.26 -4.20
N SER A 202 12.00 24.41 -4.27
CA SER A 202 12.80 24.01 -3.11
C SER A 202 13.52 25.18 -2.48
N ASN A 203 14.14 26.05 -3.29
CA ASN A 203 14.81 27.27 -2.81
C ASN A 203 13.82 28.23 -2.13
N LEU A 204 12.64 28.44 -2.72
CA LEU A 204 11.59 29.28 -2.14
C LEU A 204 11.13 28.73 -0.80
N ILE A 205 10.81 27.43 -0.71
CA ILE A 205 10.33 26.79 0.51
C ILE A 205 11.44 26.77 1.57
N SER A 206 12.68 26.46 1.18
CA SER A 206 13.83 26.46 2.09
C SER A 206 14.13 27.87 2.68
N SER A 207 13.82 28.93 1.95
CA SER A 207 14.00 30.30 2.44
C SER A 207 12.97 30.69 3.52
N ILE A 208 11.81 30.04 3.53
CA ILE A 208 10.71 30.31 4.48
C ILE A 208 10.74 29.33 5.65
N LEU A 209 11.26 28.11 5.43
CA LEU A 209 11.25 27.04 6.41
C LEU A 209 12.29 27.28 7.50
N PRO A 210 11.92 27.25 8.81
CA PRO A 210 12.90 27.30 9.90
C PRO A 210 13.91 26.15 9.82
N ALA A 211 15.19 26.43 10.07
CA ALA A 211 16.27 25.45 10.00
C ALA A 211 16.00 24.19 10.83
N ALA A 212 15.40 24.34 12.01
CA ALA A 212 15.01 23.21 12.87
C ALA A 212 14.01 22.25 12.20
N LEU A 213 13.06 22.76 11.40
CA LEU A 213 12.13 21.93 10.66
C LEU A 213 12.78 21.31 9.42
N GLY A 214 13.68 22.05 8.77
CA GLY A 214 14.40 21.56 7.58
C GLY A 214 15.35 20.42 7.91
N GLN A 215 16.08 20.47 9.02
CA GLN A 215 16.95 19.40 9.48
C GLN A 215 16.21 18.11 9.84
N HIS A 216 14.96 18.24 10.34
CA HIS A 216 14.09 17.11 10.69
C HIS A 216 13.00 16.84 9.65
N LEU A 217 13.23 17.24 8.39
CA LEU A 217 12.25 17.12 7.31
C LEU A 217 11.66 15.71 7.13
N PRO A 218 12.44 14.60 7.24
CA PRO A 218 11.89 13.25 7.17
C PRO A 218 10.82 12.97 8.23
N LEU A 219 11.01 13.49 9.45
CA LEU A 219 10.04 13.33 10.54
C LEU A 219 8.79 14.18 10.29
N VAL A 220 8.97 15.42 9.86
CA VAL A 220 7.87 16.36 9.58
C VAL A 220 6.99 15.80 8.49
N ILE A 221 7.57 15.40 7.34
CA ILE A 221 6.79 14.86 6.23
C ILE A 221 6.21 13.48 6.55
N GLY A 222 6.89 12.66 7.34
CA GLY A 222 6.37 11.39 7.81
C GLY A 222 5.10 11.56 8.65
N ILE A 223 5.07 12.50 9.59
CA ILE A 223 3.87 12.81 10.39
C ILE A 223 2.74 13.34 9.49
N LEU A 224 3.06 14.20 8.54
CA LEU A 224 2.08 14.78 7.62
C LEU A 224 1.61 13.81 6.54
N SER A 225 2.32 12.71 6.29
CA SER A 225 2.01 11.75 5.21
C SER A 225 0.60 11.17 5.29
N VAL A 226 0.12 10.86 6.49
CA VAL A 226 -1.23 10.29 6.68
C VAL A 226 -2.33 11.32 6.41
N PRO A 227 -2.31 12.54 6.98
CA PRO A 227 -3.21 13.61 6.57
C PRO A 227 -3.18 13.91 5.07
N LEU A 228 -1.97 14.00 4.49
CA LEU A 228 -1.80 14.28 3.06
C LEU A 228 -2.31 13.15 2.16
N ALA A 229 -2.29 11.92 2.65
CA ALA A 229 -2.85 10.77 1.92
C ALA A 229 -4.36 10.88 1.66
N LEU A 230 -5.09 11.67 2.44
CA LEU A 230 -6.51 11.92 2.21
C LEU A 230 -6.74 12.96 1.10
N ALA A 231 -5.76 13.85 0.87
CA ALA A 231 -5.85 14.95 -0.09
C ALA A 231 -5.17 14.63 -1.43
N PHE A 232 -4.13 13.81 -1.42
CA PHE A 232 -3.33 13.47 -2.59
C PHE A 232 -3.48 12.00 -2.94
N ASP A 233 -3.60 11.72 -4.23
CA ASP A 233 -3.42 10.37 -4.77
C ASP A 233 -1.96 9.92 -4.67
N THR A 234 -1.71 8.65 -4.92
CA THR A 234 -0.37 8.07 -4.77
C THR A 234 0.63 8.63 -5.79
N ASP A 235 0.17 8.90 -7.01
CA ASP A 235 1.04 9.38 -8.10
C ASP A 235 1.48 10.82 -7.84
N SER A 236 0.55 11.72 -7.52
CA SER A 236 0.86 13.12 -7.18
C SER A 236 1.74 13.21 -5.94
N TYR A 237 1.55 12.32 -4.97
CA TYR A 237 2.36 12.31 -3.76
C TYR A 237 3.82 11.93 -4.04
N PHE A 238 4.07 10.88 -4.83
CA PHE A 238 5.44 10.45 -5.10
C PHE A 238 6.09 11.18 -6.27
N TYR A 239 5.39 11.43 -7.36
CA TYR A 239 6.00 12.10 -8.52
C TYR A 239 5.98 13.63 -8.41
N GLY A 240 5.02 14.20 -7.67
CA GLY A 240 4.95 15.64 -7.47
C GLY A 240 5.68 16.10 -6.21
N MET A 241 5.34 15.52 -5.05
CA MET A 241 5.82 16.02 -3.76
C MET A 241 7.22 15.50 -3.38
N LEU A 242 7.52 14.21 -3.60
CA LEU A 242 8.79 13.63 -3.17
C LEU A 242 10.02 14.35 -3.75
N PRO A 243 10.08 14.70 -5.06
CA PRO A 243 11.23 15.43 -5.60
C PRO A 243 11.43 16.80 -4.96
N VAL A 244 10.32 17.49 -4.66
CA VAL A 244 10.36 18.81 -3.97
C VAL A 244 10.90 18.65 -2.54
N MET A 245 10.45 17.62 -1.81
CA MET A 245 10.93 17.35 -0.46
C MET A 245 12.42 16.97 -0.45
N ILE A 246 12.89 16.22 -1.45
CA ILE A 246 14.31 15.91 -1.62
C ILE A 246 15.11 17.20 -1.83
N GLY A 247 14.69 18.06 -2.77
CA GLY A 247 15.37 19.33 -3.02
C GLY A 247 15.40 20.27 -1.81
N ILE A 248 14.32 20.31 -1.00
CA ILE A 248 14.31 21.06 0.27
C ILE A 248 15.32 20.43 1.26
N GLY A 249 15.31 19.11 1.41
CA GLY A 249 16.19 18.38 2.32
C GLY A 249 17.66 18.60 1.99
N GLU A 250 18.04 18.58 0.73
CA GLU A 250 19.38 18.86 0.25
C GLU A 250 19.86 20.26 0.68
N GLY A 251 18.98 21.26 0.65
CA GLY A 251 19.27 22.61 1.14
C GLY A 251 19.57 22.67 2.67
N PHE A 252 19.13 21.69 3.44
CA PHE A 252 19.40 21.55 4.87
C PHE A 252 20.39 20.42 5.21
N GLY A 253 21.01 19.81 4.22
CA GLY A 253 21.97 18.71 4.39
C GLY A 253 21.34 17.36 4.70
N VAL A 254 20.05 17.21 4.45
CA VAL A 254 19.31 15.93 4.61
C VAL A 254 19.32 15.15 3.30
N GLY A 255 19.79 13.90 3.35
CA GLY A 255 19.86 13.04 2.17
C GLY A 255 18.48 12.64 1.64
N ALA A 256 18.42 12.28 0.34
CA ALA A 256 17.20 11.88 -0.33
C ALA A 256 16.60 10.56 0.23
N MET A 257 17.44 9.60 0.62
CA MET A 257 17.00 8.26 1.08
C MET A 257 16.15 8.32 2.36
N PRO A 258 16.55 9.00 3.45
CA PRO A 258 15.70 9.15 4.64
C PRO A 258 14.34 9.77 4.36
N ILE A 259 14.29 10.78 3.49
CA ILE A 259 13.04 11.45 3.11
C ILE A 259 12.13 10.46 2.38
N ALA A 260 12.67 9.76 1.39
CA ALA A 260 11.92 8.77 0.62
C ALA A 260 11.41 7.62 1.50
N VAL A 261 12.24 7.10 2.41
CA VAL A 261 11.84 6.03 3.34
C VAL A 261 10.72 6.50 4.25
N ALA A 262 10.82 7.70 4.86
CA ALA A 262 9.77 8.25 5.70
C ALA A 262 8.45 8.42 4.92
N MET A 263 8.53 8.96 3.71
CA MET A 263 7.37 9.14 2.84
C MET A 263 6.74 7.81 2.42
N VAL A 264 7.54 6.80 2.01
CA VAL A 264 7.03 5.49 1.60
C VAL A 264 6.37 4.79 2.77
N VAL A 265 7.04 4.69 3.92
CA VAL A 265 6.52 3.96 5.09
C VAL A 265 5.22 4.60 5.60
N CYS A 266 5.21 5.91 5.82
CA CYS A 266 4.05 6.57 6.40
C CYS A 266 2.89 6.68 5.41
N ARG A 267 3.16 6.98 4.12
CA ARG A 267 2.12 7.07 3.10
C ARG A 267 1.48 5.71 2.84
N ASN A 268 2.28 4.63 2.84
CA ASN A 268 1.76 3.30 2.58
C ASN A 268 0.82 2.81 3.68
N CYS A 269 1.09 3.13 4.95
CA CYS A 269 0.16 2.89 6.05
C CYS A 269 -1.23 3.50 5.79
N ALA A 270 -1.29 4.67 5.15
CA ALA A 270 -2.52 5.39 4.86
C ALA A 270 -3.16 5.08 3.50
N THR A 271 -2.55 4.24 2.68
CA THR A 271 -3.03 3.97 1.31
C THR A 271 -4.49 3.52 1.30
N PHE A 272 -4.87 2.61 2.20
CA PHE A 272 -6.20 1.99 2.20
C PHE A 272 -7.25 2.72 3.07
N ILE A 273 -6.94 3.91 3.60
CA ILE A 273 -7.95 4.82 4.17
C ILE A 273 -8.25 6.01 3.24
N SER A 274 -7.42 6.21 2.21
CA SER A 274 -7.57 7.32 1.27
C SER A 274 -8.77 7.10 0.34
N PRO A 275 -9.66 8.08 0.20
CA PRO A 275 -10.78 8.00 -0.75
C PRO A 275 -10.32 8.04 -2.22
N MET A 276 -9.07 8.47 -2.46
CA MET A 276 -8.47 8.53 -3.79
C MET A 276 -7.97 7.16 -4.30
N VAL A 277 -7.96 6.14 -3.43
CA VAL A 277 -7.46 4.80 -3.77
C VAL A 277 -8.63 3.86 -4.05
N PRO A 278 -8.75 3.30 -5.26
CA PRO A 278 -9.86 2.40 -5.63
C PRO A 278 -10.02 1.19 -4.72
N ALA A 279 -8.91 0.65 -4.19
CA ALA A 279 -8.95 -0.47 -3.26
C ALA A 279 -9.66 -0.12 -1.93
N THR A 280 -9.60 1.13 -1.46
CA THR A 280 -10.36 1.60 -0.31
C THR A 280 -11.87 1.53 -0.60
N LEU A 281 -12.29 2.03 -1.76
CA LEU A 281 -13.69 2.01 -2.19
C LEU A 281 -14.22 0.56 -2.31
N LEU A 282 -13.40 -0.33 -2.86
CA LEU A 282 -13.74 -1.75 -2.92
C LEU A 282 -13.88 -2.35 -1.51
N GLY A 283 -12.94 -2.06 -0.62
CA GLY A 283 -12.97 -2.56 0.75
C GLY A 283 -14.21 -2.14 1.53
N VAL A 284 -14.57 -0.85 1.48
CA VAL A 284 -15.76 -0.33 2.17
C VAL A 284 -17.06 -0.85 1.55
N GLY A 285 -17.09 -1.00 0.21
CA GLY A 285 -18.23 -1.60 -0.50
C GLY A 285 -18.44 -3.07 -0.12
N LEU A 286 -17.36 -3.87 -0.09
CA LEU A 286 -17.44 -5.27 0.33
C LEU A 286 -17.83 -5.44 1.81
N ALA A 287 -17.43 -4.51 2.67
CA ALA A 287 -17.74 -4.54 4.09
C ALA A 287 -19.09 -3.93 4.43
N ASP A 288 -19.78 -3.32 3.47
CA ASP A 288 -21.04 -2.59 3.65
C ASP A 288 -20.91 -1.50 4.74
N VAL A 289 -19.86 -0.67 4.60
CA VAL A 289 -19.51 0.41 5.53
C VAL A 289 -19.40 1.70 4.75
N ASP A 290 -19.88 2.80 5.33
CA ASP A 290 -19.69 4.13 4.74
C ASP A 290 -18.20 4.53 4.78
N ILE A 291 -17.69 5.10 3.68
CA ILE A 291 -16.30 5.56 3.61
C ILE A 291 -15.96 6.59 4.69
N LYS A 292 -16.92 7.46 5.02
CA LYS A 292 -16.80 8.44 6.11
C LYS A 292 -16.55 7.77 7.46
N ASP A 293 -17.31 6.70 7.75
CA ASP A 293 -17.18 5.95 9.00
C ASP A 293 -15.89 5.15 9.02
N HIS A 294 -15.46 4.59 7.88
CA HIS A 294 -14.18 3.93 7.74
C HIS A 294 -13.03 4.89 8.05
N ILE A 295 -12.98 6.06 7.40
CA ILE A 295 -11.94 7.07 7.63
C ILE A 295 -11.96 7.52 9.10
N LYS A 296 -13.12 7.89 9.65
CA LYS A 296 -13.26 8.36 11.03
C LYS A 296 -12.76 7.35 12.06
N ASN A 297 -13.08 6.06 11.86
CA ASN A 297 -12.68 5.00 12.78
C ASN A 297 -11.22 4.55 12.62
N SER A 298 -10.65 4.69 11.44
CA SER A 298 -9.33 4.14 11.13
C SER A 298 -8.22 5.20 11.17
N PHE A 299 -8.53 6.49 10.92
CA PHE A 299 -7.54 7.55 10.74
C PHE A 299 -6.54 7.66 11.89
N LEU A 300 -7.02 7.81 13.14
CA LEU A 300 -6.14 7.96 14.30
C LEU A 300 -5.29 6.71 14.55
N TRP A 301 -5.84 5.52 14.31
CA TRP A 301 -5.10 4.26 14.45
C TRP A 301 -4.00 4.13 13.41
N VAL A 302 -4.30 4.43 12.17
CA VAL A 302 -3.35 4.38 11.07
C VAL A 302 -2.28 5.47 11.25
N TRP A 303 -2.65 6.66 11.69
CA TRP A 303 -1.73 7.75 11.96
C TRP A 303 -0.77 7.42 13.10
N ALA A 304 -1.27 6.96 14.22
CA ALA A 304 -0.44 6.51 15.34
C ALA A 304 0.48 5.35 14.92
N PHE A 305 -0.05 4.39 14.18
CA PHE A 305 0.71 3.26 13.67
C PHE A 305 1.85 3.71 12.72
N SER A 306 1.58 4.64 11.81
CA SER A 306 2.59 5.17 10.89
C SER A 306 3.70 5.90 11.63
N ILE A 307 3.38 6.68 12.68
CA ILE A 307 4.36 7.35 13.54
C ILE A 307 5.23 6.32 14.26
N ILE A 308 4.64 5.23 14.78
CA ILE A 308 5.42 4.16 15.43
C ILE A 308 6.36 3.50 14.41
N CYS A 309 5.90 3.18 13.21
CA CYS A 309 6.77 2.63 12.16
C CYS A 309 7.90 3.59 11.77
N MET A 310 7.63 4.89 11.70
CA MET A 310 8.64 5.91 11.46
C MET A 310 9.67 5.97 12.59
N LEU A 311 9.23 5.92 13.86
CA LEU A 311 10.11 5.88 15.02
C LEU A 311 10.99 4.61 15.03
N VAL A 312 10.48 3.48 14.58
CA VAL A 312 11.32 2.30 14.35
C VAL A 312 12.42 2.60 13.34
N GLY A 313 12.11 3.32 12.25
CA GLY A 313 13.11 3.78 11.29
C GLY A 313 14.18 4.70 11.89
N VAL A 314 13.81 5.51 12.87
CA VAL A 314 14.76 6.34 13.63
C VAL A 314 15.63 5.48 14.53
N ILE A 315 15.04 4.54 15.29
CA ILE A 315 15.78 3.65 16.20
C ILE A 315 16.80 2.77 15.44
N VAL A 316 16.43 2.32 14.25
CA VAL A 316 17.31 1.53 13.37
C VAL A 316 18.38 2.39 12.69
N GLY A 317 18.30 3.74 12.79
CA GLY A 317 19.25 4.68 12.21
C GLY A 317 19.08 4.92 10.71
N ILE A 318 17.95 4.57 10.15
CA ILE A 318 17.62 4.82 8.72
C ILE A 318 17.13 6.25 8.53
N ILE A 319 16.35 6.75 9.48
CA ILE A 319 15.82 8.13 9.49
C ILE A 319 16.58 8.90 10.55
N PRO A 320 17.31 9.98 10.20
CA PRO A 320 18.00 10.82 11.15
C PRO A 320 17.03 11.59 12.05
N LEU A 321 17.43 11.81 13.30
CA LEU A 321 16.72 12.67 14.26
C LEU A 321 16.97 14.12 13.95
#